data_c5234f81e40fffb2ed38947b37df095c
#
_entry.id   c5234f81e40fffb2ed38947b37df095c
#
_cell.length_a   1.000
_cell.length_b   1.000
_cell.length_c   1.000
_cell.angle_alpha   90.00
_cell.angle_beta   90.00
_cell.angle_gamma   90.00
#
_symmetry.space_group_name_H-M   'P 1'
#
loop_
_entity.id
_entity.type
_entity.pdbx_description
1 polymer ?
#
loop_
_entity_poly.entity_id
_entity_poly.type
_entity_poly.pdbx_seq_one_letter_code
_entity_poly.pdbx_strand_id
1 'polypeptide(L)'
;MRLLLMSDTHLPKRAKELPAPLLAELPQADVVVHAGDWVDVATLDLLEQRSRRLLAVYGNNDGPELRARLPEVARAELGGLRFGVVHETGPAQGREARCAARFPDLDVLVFGHSHIPWDTTAPGGLRLLNPGSPTDRRRQPHCTYLTATVANGRLGDLVLHRLPRR
;
A
#
# COMPACT_ATOMS: atom_id res chain seq x y z
N MET A 1 -15.83 -6.00 -3.68
CA MET A 1 -14.44 -6.38 -3.35
C MET A 1 -13.91 -5.40 -2.33
N ARG A 2 -13.45 -5.90 -1.17
CA ARG A 2 -12.87 -5.08 -0.09
C ARG A 2 -11.34 -5.14 -0.16
N LEU A 3 -10.71 -3.99 -0.06
CA LEU A 3 -9.25 -3.82 -0.10
C LEU A 3 -8.72 -3.36 1.25
N LEU A 4 -7.56 -3.89 1.64
CA LEU A 4 -6.74 -3.40 2.74
C LEU A 4 -5.39 -2.97 2.16
N LEU A 5 -5.03 -1.69 2.33
CA LEU A 5 -3.79 -1.13 1.80
C LEU A 5 -2.87 -0.73 2.95
N MET A 6 -1.63 -1.17 2.87
CA MET A 6 -0.56 -0.81 3.80
C MET A 6 0.78 -0.64 3.08
N SER A 7 1.74 -0.03 3.75
CA SER A 7 3.10 0.14 3.26
C SER A 7 4.07 0.40 4.43
N ASP A 8 5.37 0.23 4.19
CA ASP A 8 6.40 0.69 5.10
C ASP A 8 6.26 0.11 6.52
N THR A 9 6.07 -1.19 6.60
CA THR A 9 5.89 -1.90 7.89
C THR A 9 7.17 -1.98 8.71
N HIS A 10 8.34 -2.04 8.07
CA HIS A 10 9.66 -2.01 8.70
C HIS A 10 9.79 -2.90 9.94
N LEU A 11 9.21 -4.11 9.90
CA LEU A 11 9.33 -5.06 10.98
C LEU A 11 10.66 -5.84 10.90
N PRO A 12 11.30 -6.16 12.01
CA PRO A 12 10.97 -5.79 13.42
C PRO A 12 11.58 -4.48 13.87
N LYS A 13 12.18 -3.70 12.98
CA LYS A 13 12.96 -2.49 13.34
C LYS A 13 12.13 -1.40 14.00
N ARG A 14 10.89 -1.17 13.54
CA ARG A 14 10.04 -0.07 14.00
C ARG A 14 8.89 -0.52 14.89
N ALA A 15 8.55 -1.79 14.86
CA ALA A 15 7.56 -2.43 15.73
C ALA A 15 7.88 -3.91 15.82
N LYS A 16 7.37 -4.59 16.85
CA LYS A 16 7.56 -6.04 16.99
C LYS A 16 6.63 -6.83 16.08
N GLU A 17 5.44 -6.30 15.85
CA GLU A 17 4.38 -6.96 15.09
C GLU A 17 3.45 -5.92 14.44
N LEU A 18 2.62 -6.36 13.52
CA LEU A 18 1.57 -5.54 12.94
C LEU A 18 0.52 -5.17 14.00
N PRO A 19 -0.05 -3.95 13.95
CA PRO A 19 -1.07 -3.52 14.91
C PRO A 19 -2.30 -4.42 14.89
N ALA A 20 -2.84 -4.71 16.07
CA ALA A 20 -4.02 -5.58 16.22
C ALA A 20 -5.23 -5.13 15.39
N PRO A 21 -5.57 -3.82 15.29
CA PRO A 21 -6.66 -3.37 14.41
C PRO A 21 -6.43 -3.71 12.93
N LEU A 22 -5.18 -3.59 12.44
CA LEU A 22 -4.84 -3.97 11.08
C LEU A 22 -4.93 -5.49 10.87
N LEU A 23 -4.44 -6.28 11.83
CA LEU A 23 -4.54 -7.75 11.77
C LEU A 23 -5.99 -8.22 11.73
N ALA A 24 -6.92 -7.52 12.39
CA ALA A 24 -8.34 -7.83 12.37
C ALA A 24 -8.99 -7.54 11.00
N GLU A 25 -8.42 -6.67 10.18
CA GLU A 25 -8.90 -6.39 8.82
C GLU A 25 -8.52 -7.49 7.81
N LEU A 26 -7.44 -8.24 8.05
CA LEU A 26 -6.95 -9.25 7.09
C LEU A 26 -8.02 -10.25 6.65
N PRO A 27 -8.78 -10.90 7.55
CA PRO A 27 -9.81 -11.85 7.13
C PRO A 27 -11.01 -11.20 6.43
N GLN A 28 -11.17 -9.88 6.55
CA GLN A 28 -12.26 -9.13 5.94
C GLN A 28 -11.91 -8.66 4.52
N ALA A 29 -10.62 -8.59 4.19
CA ALA A 29 -10.15 -8.12 2.90
C ALA A 29 -10.18 -9.23 1.85
N ASP A 30 -10.68 -8.91 0.65
CA ASP A 30 -10.55 -9.77 -0.52
C ASP A 30 -9.15 -9.67 -1.11
N VAL A 31 -8.56 -8.48 -1.08
CA VAL A 31 -7.19 -8.22 -1.52
C VAL A 31 -6.47 -7.36 -0.49
N VAL A 32 -5.28 -7.79 -0.13
CA VAL A 32 -4.32 -7.01 0.67
C VAL A 32 -3.27 -6.46 -0.27
N VAL A 33 -3.00 -5.16 -0.16
CA VAL A 33 -1.98 -4.46 -0.94
C VAL A 33 -0.88 -3.99 0.00
N HIS A 34 0.38 -4.28 -0.35
CA HIS A 34 1.55 -3.79 0.39
C HIS A 34 2.54 -3.13 -0.57
N ALA A 35 2.80 -1.84 -0.36
CA ALA A 35 3.60 -1.02 -1.26
C ALA A 35 5.09 -0.95 -0.89
N GLY A 36 5.64 -2.00 -0.26
CA GLY A 36 7.08 -2.14 -0.04
C GLY A 36 7.60 -1.67 1.32
N ASP A 37 8.89 -1.87 1.53
CA ASP A 37 9.59 -1.66 2.79
C ASP A 37 9.07 -2.55 3.92
N TRP A 38 9.20 -3.84 3.70
CA TRP A 38 8.91 -4.91 4.64
C TRP A 38 10.00 -5.05 5.71
N VAL A 39 11.25 -5.07 5.25
CA VAL A 39 12.50 -5.33 5.95
C VAL A 39 12.71 -6.83 6.26
N ASP A 40 11.74 -7.52 6.81
CA ASP A 40 11.85 -8.96 7.08
C ASP A 40 10.94 -9.83 6.17
N VAL A 41 11.36 -11.07 5.96
CA VAL A 41 10.61 -12.07 5.19
C VAL A 41 9.43 -12.61 6.01
N ALA A 42 9.53 -12.62 7.33
CA ALA A 42 8.48 -13.14 8.20
C ALA A 42 7.16 -12.38 8.06
N THR A 43 7.20 -11.06 7.83
CA THR A 43 6.00 -10.26 7.56
C THR A 43 5.37 -10.64 6.22
N LEU A 44 6.18 -10.88 5.18
CA LEU A 44 5.67 -11.36 3.90
C LEU A 44 5.00 -12.73 4.05
N ASP A 45 5.66 -13.67 4.73
CA ASP A 45 5.11 -15.01 4.99
C ASP A 45 3.77 -14.93 5.74
N LEU A 46 3.69 -14.08 6.75
CA LEU A 46 2.46 -13.86 7.51
C LEU A 46 1.31 -13.38 6.62
N LEU A 47 1.57 -12.36 5.77
CA LEU A 47 0.54 -11.81 4.90
C LEU A 47 0.15 -12.78 3.79
N GLU A 48 1.09 -13.55 3.23
CA GLU A 48 0.78 -14.59 2.24
C GLU A 48 -0.13 -15.68 2.84
N GLN A 49 0.12 -16.09 4.09
CA GLN A 49 -0.68 -17.11 4.78
C GLN A 49 -2.07 -16.60 5.18
N ARG A 50 -2.21 -15.35 5.56
CA ARG A 50 -3.43 -14.79 6.16
C ARG A 50 -4.30 -13.99 5.19
N SER A 51 -3.78 -13.62 4.02
CA SER A 51 -4.53 -12.89 3.00
C SER A 51 -5.18 -13.85 2.00
N ARG A 52 -6.38 -13.55 1.55
CA ARG A 52 -7.01 -14.28 0.44
C ARG A 52 -6.26 -14.06 -0.87
N ARG A 53 -5.82 -12.83 -1.08
CA ARG A 53 -4.96 -12.43 -2.20
C ARG A 53 -4.05 -11.30 -1.74
N LEU A 54 -2.76 -11.40 -2.09
CA LEU A 54 -1.77 -10.38 -1.79
C LEU A 54 -1.25 -9.78 -3.10
N LEU A 55 -1.33 -8.46 -3.21
CA LEU A 55 -0.74 -7.68 -4.29
C LEU A 55 0.35 -6.79 -3.68
N ALA A 56 1.62 -7.09 -3.98
CA ALA A 56 2.73 -6.50 -3.23
C ALA A 56 3.97 -6.27 -4.07
N VAL A 57 4.79 -5.32 -3.63
CA VAL A 57 6.10 -4.97 -4.22
C VAL A 57 7.16 -4.91 -3.14
N TYR A 58 8.44 -4.93 -3.53
CA TYR A 58 9.53 -4.60 -2.62
C TYR A 58 9.76 -3.08 -2.57
N GLY A 59 10.41 -2.62 -1.50
CA GLY A 59 10.86 -1.25 -1.32
C GLY A 59 12.37 -1.11 -1.28
N ASN A 60 12.86 0.11 -1.13
CA ASN A 60 14.30 0.40 -1.14
C ASN A 60 15.06 -0.17 0.06
N ASN A 61 14.38 -0.45 1.19
CA ASN A 61 14.97 -1.10 2.36
C ASN A 61 14.90 -2.63 2.35
N ASP A 62 14.33 -3.22 1.31
CA ASP A 62 14.16 -4.66 1.21
C ASP A 62 15.39 -5.34 0.58
N GLY A 63 15.83 -6.41 1.23
CA GLY A 63 17.01 -7.17 0.83
C GLY A 63 16.77 -8.16 -0.31
N PRO A 64 17.82 -8.94 -0.67
CA PRO A 64 17.79 -9.84 -1.83
C PRO A 64 16.68 -10.88 -1.79
N GLU A 65 16.36 -11.42 -0.62
CA GLU A 65 15.34 -12.46 -0.46
C GLU A 65 13.94 -11.93 -0.76
N LEU A 66 13.60 -10.74 -0.27
CA LEU A 66 12.33 -10.06 -0.59
C LEU A 66 12.26 -9.67 -2.07
N ARG A 67 13.35 -9.14 -2.61
CA ARG A 67 13.44 -8.77 -4.03
C ARG A 67 13.35 -9.96 -4.98
N ALA A 68 13.76 -11.14 -4.55
CA ALA A 68 13.58 -12.38 -5.33
C ALA A 68 12.12 -12.84 -5.37
N ARG A 69 11.34 -12.53 -4.34
CA ARG A 69 9.92 -12.96 -4.22
C ARG A 69 8.91 -11.93 -4.69
N LEU A 70 9.28 -10.66 -4.73
CA LEU A 70 8.40 -9.55 -5.04
C LEU A 70 8.91 -8.75 -6.23
N PRO A 71 8.00 -8.23 -7.10
CA PRO A 71 8.38 -7.33 -8.18
C PRO A 71 8.62 -5.91 -7.67
N GLU A 72 9.24 -5.07 -8.49
CA GLU A 72 9.32 -3.63 -8.28
C GLU A 72 7.97 -2.94 -8.54
N VAL A 73 7.25 -3.39 -9.56
CA VAL A 73 5.91 -2.91 -9.93
C VAL A 73 4.98 -4.11 -10.04
N ALA A 74 3.87 -4.08 -9.32
CA ALA A 74 2.81 -5.06 -9.43
C ALA A 74 1.58 -4.45 -10.10
N ARG A 75 0.88 -5.25 -10.89
CA ARG A 75 -0.32 -4.83 -11.61
C ARG A 75 -1.41 -5.88 -11.45
N ALA A 76 -2.66 -5.43 -11.32
CA ALA A 76 -3.83 -6.31 -11.29
C ALA A 76 -5.08 -5.55 -11.70
N GLU A 77 -6.03 -6.25 -12.27
CA GLU A 77 -7.39 -5.75 -12.42
C GLU A 77 -8.21 -6.17 -11.21
N LEU A 78 -8.78 -5.20 -10.51
CA LEU A 78 -9.56 -5.39 -9.29
C LEU A 78 -10.91 -4.68 -9.45
N GLY A 79 -12.00 -5.45 -9.47
CA GLY A 79 -13.36 -4.90 -9.54
C GLY A 79 -13.62 -3.99 -10.76
N GLY A 80 -12.93 -4.24 -11.86
CA GLY A 80 -13.04 -3.44 -13.09
C GLY A 80 -12.12 -2.23 -13.15
N LEU A 81 -11.21 -2.06 -12.19
CA LEU A 81 -10.17 -1.03 -12.19
C LEU A 81 -8.77 -1.62 -12.37
N ARG A 82 -7.93 -0.94 -13.13
CA ARG A 82 -6.52 -1.32 -13.36
C ARG A 82 -5.67 -0.70 -12.25
N PHE A 83 -5.22 -1.55 -11.33
CA PHE A 83 -4.36 -1.18 -10.21
C PHE A 83 -2.89 -1.38 -10.54
N GLY A 84 -2.06 -0.47 -10.09
CA GLY A 84 -0.62 -0.64 -9.97
C GLY A 84 -0.15 -0.38 -8.55
N VAL A 85 0.94 -1.04 -8.17
CA VAL A 85 1.62 -0.83 -6.89
C VAL A 85 3.09 -0.59 -7.17
N VAL A 86 3.65 0.44 -6.58
CA VAL A 86 5.08 0.77 -6.65
C VAL A 86 5.50 1.39 -5.32
N HIS A 87 6.74 1.18 -4.90
CA HIS A 87 7.18 1.75 -3.62
C HIS A 87 7.42 3.26 -3.71
N GLU A 88 8.17 3.71 -4.72
CA GLU A 88 8.61 5.10 -4.86
C GLU A 88 7.97 5.79 -6.07
N THR A 89 7.54 7.04 -5.84
CA THR A 89 7.02 7.94 -6.89
C THR A 89 7.81 9.23 -7.02
N GLY A 90 8.93 9.36 -6.30
CA GLY A 90 9.73 10.57 -6.25
C GLY A 90 9.14 11.69 -5.38
N PRO A 91 9.61 12.94 -5.53
CA PRO A 91 9.16 14.07 -4.73
C PRO A 91 7.65 14.33 -4.82
N ALA A 92 7.08 14.94 -3.77
CA ALA A 92 5.66 15.32 -3.75
C ALA A 92 5.31 16.32 -4.88
N GLN A 93 6.19 17.27 -5.13
CA GLN A 93 6.00 18.22 -6.23
C GLN A 93 6.02 17.52 -7.59
N GLY A 94 4.97 17.74 -8.39
CA GLY A 94 4.83 17.15 -9.73
C GLY A 94 4.51 15.65 -9.75
N ARG A 95 4.15 15.07 -8.60
CA ARG A 95 3.88 13.61 -8.48
C ARG A 95 2.77 13.17 -9.42
N GLU A 96 1.68 13.89 -9.49
CA GLU A 96 0.51 13.53 -10.29
C GLU A 96 0.87 13.43 -11.78
N ALA A 97 1.51 14.45 -12.33
CA ALA A 97 1.93 14.46 -13.73
C ALA A 97 2.96 13.37 -14.03
N ARG A 98 3.93 13.19 -13.13
CA ARG A 98 4.99 12.18 -13.29
C ARG A 98 4.44 10.76 -13.25
N CYS A 99 3.52 10.48 -12.33
CA CYS A 99 2.88 9.17 -12.22
C CYS A 99 1.94 8.90 -13.39
N ALA A 100 1.18 9.89 -13.84
CA ALA A 100 0.31 9.76 -15.02
C ALA A 100 1.12 9.46 -16.28
N ALA A 101 2.30 10.07 -16.45
CA ALA A 101 3.20 9.80 -17.57
C ALA A 101 3.82 8.39 -17.50
N ARG A 102 4.21 7.94 -16.30
CA ARG A 102 4.81 6.61 -16.09
C ARG A 102 3.78 5.48 -16.21
N PHE A 103 2.55 5.70 -15.79
CA PHE A 103 1.48 4.71 -15.72
C PHE A 103 0.21 5.17 -16.45
N PRO A 104 0.28 5.39 -17.77
CA PRO A 104 -0.87 5.91 -18.53
C PRO A 104 -2.02 4.91 -18.65
N ASP A 105 -1.77 3.64 -18.35
CA ASP A 105 -2.72 2.53 -18.44
C ASP A 105 -3.41 2.17 -17.12
N LEU A 106 -3.08 2.86 -16.02
CA LEU A 106 -3.65 2.59 -14.71
C LEU A 106 -4.79 3.53 -14.35
N ASP A 107 -5.73 3.02 -13.56
CA ASP A 107 -6.81 3.79 -12.93
C ASP A 107 -6.46 4.19 -11.50
N VAL A 108 -5.74 3.32 -10.78
CA VAL A 108 -5.30 3.54 -9.39
C VAL A 108 -3.83 3.12 -9.23
N LEU A 109 -3.03 3.98 -8.62
CA LEU A 109 -1.66 3.68 -8.21
C LEU A 109 -1.54 3.77 -6.69
N VAL A 110 -1.11 2.68 -6.07
CA VAL A 110 -0.78 2.63 -4.64
C VAL A 110 0.73 2.71 -4.49
N PHE A 111 1.20 3.58 -3.61
CA PHE A 111 2.64 3.78 -3.36
C PHE A 111 2.94 3.99 -1.87
N GLY A 112 4.20 4.00 -1.49
CA GLY A 112 4.68 4.13 -0.12
C GLY A 112 5.82 5.11 0.04
N HIS A 113 6.86 4.69 0.74
CA HIS A 113 8.15 5.36 0.94
C HIS A 113 8.12 6.60 1.85
N SER A 114 7.20 7.52 1.64
CA SER A 114 7.16 8.77 2.42
C SER A 114 6.59 8.60 3.85
N HIS A 115 5.84 7.53 4.10
CA HIS A 115 5.01 7.32 5.31
C HIS A 115 3.91 8.37 5.48
N ILE A 116 3.66 9.17 4.46
CA ILE A 116 2.67 10.25 4.49
C ILE A 116 1.43 9.79 3.74
N PRO A 117 0.26 9.72 4.39
CA PRO A 117 -0.99 9.43 3.69
C PRO A 117 -1.23 10.40 2.53
N TRP A 118 -1.64 9.86 1.39
CA TRP A 118 -1.85 10.63 0.17
C TRP A 118 -3.08 10.13 -0.57
N ASP A 119 -3.87 11.06 -1.07
CA ASP A 119 -5.04 10.77 -1.89
C ASP A 119 -5.29 11.94 -2.84
N THR A 120 -4.84 11.77 -4.08
CA THR A 120 -5.02 12.77 -5.14
C THR A 120 -5.40 12.11 -6.45
N THR A 121 -5.97 12.90 -7.36
CA THR A 121 -6.28 12.45 -8.72
C THR A 121 -5.47 13.29 -9.71
N ALA A 122 -4.71 12.61 -10.55
CA ALA A 122 -3.95 13.24 -11.63
C ALA A 122 -4.85 13.71 -12.76
N PRO A 123 -4.42 14.69 -13.58
CA PRO A 123 -5.06 14.97 -14.84
C PRO A 123 -5.16 13.69 -15.69
N GLY A 124 -6.34 13.39 -16.21
CA GLY A 124 -6.61 12.13 -16.93
C GLY A 124 -7.19 11.01 -16.07
N GLY A 125 -7.30 11.18 -14.75
CA GLY A 125 -8.10 10.34 -13.87
C GLY A 125 -7.35 9.31 -13.03
N LEU A 126 -6.01 9.17 -13.16
CA LEU A 126 -5.23 8.27 -12.31
C LEU A 126 -5.34 8.70 -10.84
N ARG A 127 -5.88 7.83 -9.99
CA ARG A 127 -5.92 8.05 -8.54
C ARG A 127 -4.65 7.55 -7.88
N LEU A 128 -4.02 8.42 -7.07
CA LEU A 128 -2.80 8.12 -6.33
C LEU A 128 -3.13 7.96 -4.85
N LEU A 129 -2.77 6.82 -4.27
CA LEU A 129 -3.04 6.50 -2.88
C LEU A 129 -1.75 6.07 -2.17
N ASN A 130 -1.47 6.70 -1.03
CA ASN A 130 -0.47 6.22 -0.08
C ASN A 130 -1.16 5.95 1.26
N PRO A 131 -1.09 4.73 1.79
CA PRO A 131 -1.74 4.39 3.05
C PRO A 131 -0.99 4.93 4.28
N GLY A 132 0.18 5.54 4.11
CA GLY A 132 1.09 5.83 5.21
C GLY A 132 1.77 4.56 5.72
N SER A 133 2.19 4.58 6.98
CA SER A 133 2.78 3.41 7.64
C SER A 133 1.99 3.04 8.90
N PRO A 134 1.65 1.75 9.09
CA PRO A 134 0.94 1.30 10.29
C PRO A 134 1.85 1.14 11.51
N THR A 135 3.16 1.24 11.33
CA THR A 135 4.18 0.93 12.34
C THR A 135 5.18 2.04 12.60
N ASP A 136 5.44 2.87 11.58
CA ASP A 136 6.42 3.97 11.66
C ASP A 136 5.83 5.27 11.11
N ARG A 137 5.23 6.05 12.00
CA ARG A 137 4.59 7.33 11.61
C ARG A 137 5.59 8.43 11.23
N ARG A 138 6.87 8.27 11.53
CA ARG A 138 7.88 9.34 11.39
C ARG A 138 7.39 10.65 12.02
N ARG A 139 7.21 11.72 11.23
CA ARG A 139 6.73 13.03 11.69
C ARG A 139 5.20 13.17 11.64
N GLN A 140 4.49 12.14 11.17
CA GLN A 140 3.03 12.17 11.10
C GLN A 140 2.41 12.06 12.51
N PRO A 141 1.20 12.58 12.72
CA PRO A 141 0.52 12.49 14.02
C PRO A 141 0.14 11.05 14.41
N HIS A 142 -0.11 10.18 13.42
CA HIS A 142 -0.57 8.81 13.62
C HIS A 142 0.13 7.84 12.67
N CYS A 143 0.22 6.57 13.08
CA CYS A 143 0.37 5.45 12.16
C CYS A 143 -0.96 5.22 11.44
N THR A 144 -0.92 4.80 10.18
CA THR A 144 -2.12 4.72 9.35
C THR A 144 -2.11 3.51 8.40
N TYR A 145 -3.30 3.12 7.96
CA TYR A 145 -3.55 2.24 6.83
C TYR A 145 -4.87 2.63 6.16
N LEU A 146 -5.14 2.13 4.96
CA LEU A 146 -6.36 2.40 4.21
C LEU A 146 -7.21 1.14 4.05
N THR A 147 -8.53 1.31 4.08
CA THR A 147 -9.47 0.35 3.52
C THR A 147 -10.31 1.00 2.44
N ALA A 148 -10.73 0.21 1.47
CA ALA A 148 -11.58 0.68 0.38
C ALA A 148 -12.45 -0.45 -0.15
N THR A 149 -13.45 -0.10 -0.94
CA THR A 149 -14.24 -1.05 -1.74
C THR A 149 -14.06 -0.75 -3.23
N VAL A 150 -14.09 -1.80 -4.05
CA VAL A 150 -14.12 -1.67 -5.50
C VAL A 150 -15.26 -2.49 -6.04
N ALA A 151 -16.13 -1.85 -6.81
CA ALA A 151 -17.25 -2.49 -7.46
C ALA A 151 -17.61 -1.74 -8.74
N ASN A 152 -17.91 -2.47 -9.81
CA ASN A 152 -18.38 -1.91 -11.09
C ASN A 152 -17.47 -0.80 -11.65
N GLY A 153 -16.15 -1.00 -11.56
CA GLY A 153 -15.16 -0.03 -12.03
C GLY A 153 -15.08 1.25 -11.21
N ARG A 154 -15.51 1.24 -9.95
CA ARG A 154 -15.47 2.40 -9.05
C ARG A 154 -14.81 2.06 -7.72
N LEU A 155 -13.92 2.96 -7.27
CA LEU A 155 -13.34 2.95 -5.94
C LEU A 155 -14.28 3.73 -5.00
N GLY A 156 -14.71 3.08 -3.92
CA GLY A 156 -15.59 3.69 -2.91
C GLY A 156 -15.15 3.35 -1.49
N ASP A 157 -15.87 3.92 -0.52
CA ASP A 157 -15.69 3.66 0.92
C ASP A 157 -14.20 3.72 1.35
N LEU A 158 -13.45 4.68 0.80
CA LEU A 158 -12.05 4.88 1.13
C LEU A 158 -11.93 5.49 2.52
N VAL A 159 -11.35 4.76 3.46
CA VAL A 159 -11.18 5.17 4.85
C VAL A 159 -9.72 5.13 5.23
N LEU A 160 -9.19 6.27 5.69
CA LEU A 160 -7.88 6.34 6.34
C LEU A 160 -8.06 6.03 7.83
N HIS A 161 -7.55 4.89 8.26
CA HIS A 161 -7.54 4.47 9.65
C HIS A 161 -6.33 5.07 10.37
N ARG A 162 -6.59 5.78 11.45
CA ARG A 162 -5.57 6.36 12.31
C ARG A 162 -5.44 5.52 13.57
N LEU A 163 -4.26 4.94 13.75
CA LEU A 163 -3.98 4.12 14.92
C LEU A 163 -3.68 4.98 16.14
N PRO A 164 -4.08 4.55 17.35
CA PRO A 164 -3.70 5.24 18.58
C PRO A 164 -2.17 5.35 18.70
N ARG A 165 -1.69 6.42 19.31
CA ARG A 165 -0.27 6.53 19.68
C ARG A 165 0.04 5.45 20.72
N ARG A 166 1.11 4.74 20.49
CA ARG A 166 1.70 3.82 21.45
C ARG A 166 2.57 4.59 22.43
#